data_2e17515204963c3cb0909a10ec1e88ef
#
_entry.id   2e17515204963c3cb0909a10ec1e88ef
#
_cell.length_a   1.000
_cell.length_b   1.000
_cell.length_c   1.000
_cell.angle_alpha   90.00
_cell.angle_beta   90.00
_cell.angle_gamma   90.00
#
_symmetry.space_group_name_H-M   'P 1'
#
loop_
_entity.id
_entity.type
_entity.pdbx_description
1 polymer ?
#
loop_
_entity_poly.entity_id
_entity_poly.type
_entity_poly.pdbx_seq_one_letter_code
_entity_poly.pdbx_strand_id
1 'polypeptide(L)'
;MFKAAIRVNKITSIAQLRGATLHAERGDETSQARLREGAEPGAGLAWSKAAESDRDYLAAFKSHKAELGAGERKGAPLCMQALCVVSPEWVKAAGDLHDPDNPRNRALFDQAKSWAESWAGKGAVFGARLDLDEAGGAVVDLMISPVRTSRGKPVISTQKALVELKAATGERNEYSALQTSWADWSREHLDSQIERGTRRTITDRQHLTPETYGLVKDKARAEALQERDQASEVVRALHSASGMAPEAIDELRDLLLLQREIQAHKRDPKQYEPPMTEYRMEGRTNVALDLSPDSDPWPYIDRTRRDAVRVVE
;
A
#
# COMPACT_ATOMS: atom_id res chain seq x y z
N MET A 1 -4.15 10.49 10.35
CA MET A 1 -3.25 9.42 10.87
C MET A 1 -2.85 8.54 9.71
N PHE A 2 -1.56 8.39 9.43
CA PHE A 2 -1.04 7.63 8.29
C PHE A 2 -0.55 6.26 8.74
N LYS A 3 -0.48 5.29 7.85
CA LYS A 3 -0.03 3.94 8.17
C LYS A 3 1.22 3.58 7.36
N ALA A 4 2.14 2.87 8.03
CA ALA A 4 3.28 2.23 7.39
C ALA A 4 3.11 0.72 7.39
N ALA A 5 3.52 0.07 6.32
CA ALA A 5 3.49 -1.37 6.16
C ALA A 5 4.67 -1.83 5.30
N ILE A 6 5.03 -3.10 5.42
CA ILE A 6 6.06 -3.70 4.58
C ILE A 6 5.60 -5.06 4.07
N ARG A 7 5.92 -5.37 2.82
CA ARG A 7 5.79 -6.71 2.23
C ARG A 7 7.15 -7.18 1.80
N VAL A 8 7.42 -8.46 1.99
CA VAL A 8 8.71 -9.02 1.62
C VAL A 8 8.55 -10.33 0.84
N ASN A 9 9.44 -10.51 -0.11
CA ASN A 9 9.60 -11.73 -0.87
C ASN A 9 11.07 -12.16 -0.86
N LYS A 10 11.34 -13.45 -0.65
CA LYS A 10 12.69 -14.01 -0.72
C LYS A 10 13.01 -14.43 -2.14
N ILE A 11 14.05 -13.88 -2.73
CA ILE A 11 14.56 -14.24 -4.05
C ILE A 11 15.62 -15.33 -3.86
N THR A 12 15.36 -16.52 -4.36
CA THR A 12 16.18 -17.70 -4.15
C THR A 12 16.93 -18.14 -5.40
N SER A 13 16.64 -17.55 -6.54
CA SER A 13 17.26 -17.91 -7.82
C SER A 13 17.56 -16.71 -8.71
N ILE A 14 18.53 -16.89 -9.60
CA ILE A 14 18.87 -15.91 -10.64
C ILE A 14 17.70 -15.67 -11.59
N ALA A 15 16.89 -16.71 -11.85
CA ALA A 15 15.69 -16.54 -12.69
C ALA A 15 14.66 -15.57 -12.07
N GLN A 16 14.42 -15.67 -10.75
CA GLN A 16 13.56 -14.71 -10.04
C GLN A 16 14.15 -13.31 -10.06
N LEU A 17 15.47 -13.16 -9.95
CA LEU A 17 16.12 -11.85 -10.00
C LEU A 17 16.02 -11.23 -11.40
N ARG A 18 16.15 -12.02 -12.47
CA ARG A 18 15.88 -11.59 -13.85
C ARG A 18 14.43 -11.15 -14.04
N GLY A 19 13.48 -11.90 -13.47
CA GLY A 19 12.07 -11.50 -13.47
C GLY A 19 11.84 -10.16 -12.79
N ALA A 20 12.50 -9.91 -11.66
CA ALA A 20 12.45 -8.62 -10.98
C ALA A 20 13.06 -7.48 -11.82
N THR A 21 14.16 -7.74 -12.55
CA THR A 21 14.74 -6.79 -13.52
C THR A 21 13.74 -6.48 -14.63
N LEU A 22 13.17 -7.50 -15.30
CA LEU A 22 12.19 -7.30 -16.37
C LEU A 22 10.98 -6.49 -15.89
N HIS A 23 10.51 -6.78 -14.69
CA HIS A 23 9.41 -6.02 -14.07
C HIS A 23 9.79 -4.56 -13.82
N ALA A 24 10.99 -4.31 -13.31
CA ALA A 24 11.49 -2.96 -13.08
C ALA A 24 11.68 -2.15 -14.38
N GLU A 25 12.07 -2.81 -15.45
CA GLU A 25 12.27 -2.24 -16.78
C GLU A 25 10.99 -2.19 -17.63
N ARG A 26 9.83 -2.57 -17.06
CA ARG A 26 8.55 -2.67 -17.79
C ARG A 26 8.58 -3.66 -18.97
N GLY A 27 9.42 -4.68 -18.90
CA GLY A 27 9.63 -5.69 -19.93
C GLY A 27 8.66 -6.88 -19.85
N ASP A 28 7.80 -6.98 -18.84
CA ASP A 28 6.82 -8.05 -18.67
C ASP A 28 5.37 -7.53 -18.78
N GLU A 29 4.44 -8.42 -19.17
CA GLU A 29 3.02 -8.08 -19.35
C GLU A 29 2.37 -7.53 -18.08
N THR A 30 2.75 -8.04 -16.92
CA THR A 30 2.17 -7.60 -15.62
C THR A 30 2.56 -6.15 -15.31
N SER A 31 3.81 -5.77 -15.51
CA SER A 31 4.27 -4.41 -15.29
C SER A 31 3.66 -3.42 -16.28
N GLN A 32 3.51 -3.85 -17.56
CA GLN A 32 2.86 -3.03 -18.56
C GLN A 32 1.37 -2.81 -18.29
N ALA A 33 0.66 -3.83 -17.82
CA ALA A 33 -0.75 -3.73 -17.44
C ALA A 33 -1.03 -2.81 -16.22
N ARG A 34 0.00 -2.50 -15.46
CA ARG A 34 -0.10 -1.59 -14.28
C ARG A 34 0.17 -0.14 -14.60
N LEU A 35 0.63 0.17 -15.81
CA LEU A 35 0.91 1.55 -16.20
C LEU A 35 -0.36 2.39 -16.17
N ARG A 36 -0.24 3.60 -15.64
CA ARG A 36 -1.31 4.61 -15.72
C ARG A 36 -1.43 5.11 -17.15
N GLU A 37 -2.65 5.41 -17.54
CA GLU A 37 -2.89 6.06 -18.83
C GLU A 37 -2.10 7.38 -18.94
N GLY A 38 -1.36 7.53 -20.00
CA GLY A 38 -0.53 8.72 -20.27
C GLY A 38 0.76 8.82 -19.44
N ALA A 39 1.08 7.86 -18.59
CA ALA A 39 2.36 7.86 -17.89
C ALA A 39 3.50 7.36 -18.78
N GLU A 40 4.68 7.96 -18.65
CA GLU A 40 5.88 7.46 -19.30
C GLU A 40 6.37 6.19 -18.61
N PRO A 41 6.55 5.07 -19.34
CA PRO A 41 7.03 3.82 -18.76
C PRO A 41 8.39 4.00 -18.08
N GLY A 42 8.50 3.55 -16.83
CA GLY A 42 9.70 3.71 -16.02
C GLY A 42 9.84 5.07 -15.34
N ALA A 43 8.83 5.95 -15.40
CA ALA A 43 8.86 7.19 -14.63
C ALA A 43 8.91 6.88 -13.13
N GLY A 44 9.79 7.60 -12.42
CA GLY A 44 9.96 7.45 -10.98
C GLY A 44 11.39 7.66 -10.50
N LEU A 45 11.63 7.30 -9.25
CA LEU A 45 12.96 7.31 -8.66
C LEU A 45 13.56 5.90 -8.71
N ALA A 46 14.78 5.78 -9.17
CA ALA A 46 15.48 4.50 -9.19
C ALA A 46 16.97 4.69 -8.85
N TRP A 47 17.56 3.68 -8.28
CA TRP A 47 18.98 3.59 -8.00
C TRP A 47 19.39 2.13 -7.87
N SER A 48 20.54 1.76 -8.40
CA SER A 48 21.13 0.45 -8.15
C SER A 48 22.67 0.50 -8.17
N LYS A 49 23.29 -0.62 -7.77
CA LYS A 49 24.73 -0.83 -7.90
C LYS A 49 25.16 -1.28 -9.31
N ALA A 50 24.25 -1.35 -10.26
CA ALA A 50 24.59 -1.59 -11.67
C ALA A 50 25.19 -0.33 -12.29
N ALA A 51 26.17 -0.52 -13.18
CA ALA A 51 26.86 0.61 -13.82
C ALA A 51 26.05 1.24 -14.96
N GLU A 52 25.21 0.47 -15.63
CA GLU A 52 24.55 0.89 -16.88
C GLU A 52 23.05 1.19 -16.71
N SER A 53 22.40 0.65 -15.68
CA SER A 53 20.97 0.84 -15.46
C SER A 53 20.62 0.75 -13.99
N ASP A 54 19.92 1.76 -13.48
CA ASP A 54 19.41 1.77 -12.11
C ASP A 54 18.31 0.70 -11.84
N ARG A 55 17.88 -0.02 -12.88
CA ARG A 55 16.85 -1.05 -12.82
C ARG A 55 17.36 -2.46 -13.12
N ASP A 56 18.60 -2.65 -13.55
CA ASP A 56 19.19 -3.97 -13.75
C ASP A 56 19.64 -4.57 -12.41
N TYR A 57 18.72 -5.20 -11.72
CA TYR A 57 18.99 -5.83 -10.42
C TYR A 57 19.88 -7.06 -10.52
N LEU A 58 19.96 -7.71 -11.69
CA LEU A 58 20.90 -8.83 -11.88
C LEU A 58 22.35 -8.34 -11.94
N ALA A 59 22.62 -7.27 -12.71
CA ALA A 59 23.93 -6.65 -12.74
C ALA A 59 24.28 -6.02 -11.39
N ALA A 60 23.33 -5.33 -10.77
CA ALA A 60 23.49 -4.74 -9.44
C ALA A 60 23.85 -5.78 -8.37
N PHE A 61 23.20 -6.97 -8.38
CA PHE A 61 23.52 -8.04 -7.46
C PHE A 61 24.91 -8.60 -7.67
N LYS A 62 25.36 -8.77 -8.92
CA LYS A 62 26.72 -9.20 -9.25
C LYS A 62 27.76 -8.20 -8.74
N SER A 63 27.55 -6.91 -8.98
CA SER A 63 28.41 -5.83 -8.49
C SER A 63 28.48 -5.82 -6.96
N HIS A 64 27.31 -5.91 -6.30
CA HIS A 64 27.20 -5.99 -4.84
C HIS A 64 28.00 -7.18 -4.24
N LYS A 65 27.87 -8.36 -4.84
CA LYS A 65 28.66 -9.53 -4.40
C LYS A 65 30.15 -9.34 -4.56
N ALA A 66 30.57 -8.79 -5.71
CA ALA A 66 31.99 -8.56 -5.99
C ALA A 66 32.58 -7.53 -5.02
N GLU A 67 31.86 -6.42 -4.78
CA GLU A 67 32.26 -5.37 -3.84
C GLU A 67 32.50 -5.89 -2.42
N LEU A 68 31.61 -6.76 -1.95
CA LEU A 68 31.65 -7.30 -0.58
C LEU A 68 32.46 -8.62 -0.46
N GLY A 69 32.91 -9.19 -1.56
CA GLY A 69 33.55 -10.50 -1.58
C GLY A 69 32.65 -11.60 -1.00
N ALA A 70 31.33 -11.44 -1.12
CA ALA A 70 30.36 -12.27 -0.41
C ALA A 70 30.08 -13.59 -1.13
N GLY A 71 30.24 -14.70 -0.38
CA GLY A 71 29.83 -16.04 -0.82
C GLY A 71 28.33 -16.27 -0.69
N GLU A 72 27.83 -17.24 -1.46
CA GLU A 72 26.46 -17.74 -1.37
C GLU A 72 26.43 -19.10 -0.69
N ARG A 73 25.33 -19.39 0.03
CA ARG A 73 25.08 -20.74 0.55
C ARG A 73 24.05 -21.44 -0.35
N LYS A 74 24.33 -22.69 -0.73
CA LYS A 74 23.38 -23.49 -1.50
C LYS A 74 22.00 -23.54 -0.80
N GLY A 75 20.96 -23.21 -1.53
CA GLY A 75 19.58 -23.22 -1.04
C GLY A 75 19.18 -22.02 -0.15
N ALA A 76 20.09 -21.09 0.14
CA ALA A 76 19.76 -19.86 0.84
C ALA A 76 19.23 -18.79 -0.15
N PRO A 77 18.39 -17.84 0.31
CA PRO A 77 18.02 -16.70 -0.50
C PRO A 77 19.23 -15.86 -0.92
N LEU A 78 19.25 -15.45 -2.18
CA LEU A 78 20.23 -14.52 -2.74
C LEU A 78 20.02 -13.10 -2.17
N CYS A 79 18.77 -12.71 -2.07
CA CYS A 79 18.36 -11.41 -1.52
C CYS A 79 16.91 -11.48 -1.05
N MET A 80 16.46 -10.36 -0.50
CA MET A 80 15.06 -10.09 -0.18
C MET A 80 14.61 -8.87 -0.96
N GLN A 81 13.47 -8.97 -1.63
CA GLN A 81 12.72 -7.85 -2.13
C GLN A 81 11.80 -7.35 -1.03
N ALA A 82 11.81 -6.06 -0.76
CA ALA A 82 11.00 -5.43 0.28
C ALA A 82 10.25 -4.22 -0.26
N LEU A 83 8.92 -4.29 -0.20
CA LEU A 83 8.04 -3.18 -0.55
C LEU A 83 7.74 -2.37 0.71
N CYS A 84 8.39 -1.23 0.85
CA CYS A 84 8.17 -0.28 1.93
C CYS A 84 7.02 0.66 1.55
N VAL A 85 5.93 0.59 2.29
CA VAL A 85 4.68 1.29 1.98
C VAL A 85 4.38 2.31 3.07
N VAL A 86 3.92 3.48 2.67
CA VAL A 86 3.27 4.49 3.53
C VAL A 86 1.92 4.84 2.91
N SER A 87 0.95 5.29 3.70
CA SER A 87 -0.34 5.75 3.18
C SER A 87 -0.16 6.77 2.07
N PRO A 88 -0.76 6.60 0.88
CA PRO A 88 -0.65 7.56 -0.23
C PRO A 88 -1.08 8.98 0.15
N GLU A 89 -2.01 9.12 1.10
CA GLU A 89 -2.49 10.41 1.61
C GLU A 89 -1.36 11.21 2.26
N TRP A 90 -0.36 10.54 2.83
CA TRP A 90 0.81 11.22 3.35
C TRP A 90 1.60 11.90 2.22
N VAL A 91 1.81 11.25 1.09
CA VAL A 91 2.48 11.86 -0.06
C VAL A 91 1.62 12.97 -0.68
N LYS A 92 0.32 12.72 -0.88
CA LYS A 92 -0.64 13.69 -1.45
C LYS A 92 -0.74 14.99 -0.65
N ALA A 93 -0.50 14.95 0.66
CA ALA A 93 -0.52 16.15 1.49
C ALA A 93 0.64 17.14 1.18
N ALA A 94 1.65 16.75 0.38
CA ALA A 94 2.75 17.60 -0.06
C ALA A 94 2.76 17.89 -1.57
N GLY A 95 1.80 17.34 -2.33
CA GLY A 95 1.71 17.53 -3.78
C GLY A 95 1.16 16.30 -4.51
N ASP A 96 1.33 16.26 -5.82
CA ASP A 96 0.89 15.12 -6.63
C ASP A 96 1.63 13.83 -6.18
N LEU A 97 0.86 12.77 -6.03
CA LEU A 97 1.36 11.44 -5.65
C LEU A 97 2.41 10.89 -6.65
N HIS A 98 2.25 11.23 -7.91
CA HIS A 98 3.07 10.73 -9.02
C HIS A 98 4.10 11.73 -9.53
N ASP A 99 4.31 12.85 -8.83
CA ASP A 99 5.33 13.83 -9.17
C ASP A 99 6.70 13.37 -8.59
N PRO A 100 7.74 13.20 -9.43
CA PRO A 100 9.09 12.88 -8.98
C PRO A 100 9.72 14.00 -8.13
N ASP A 101 9.22 15.23 -8.26
CA ASP A 101 9.69 16.37 -7.47
C ASP A 101 8.92 16.56 -6.16
N ASN A 102 7.89 15.79 -5.91
CA ASN A 102 7.22 15.79 -4.61
C ASN A 102 8.24 15.42 -3.50
N PRO A 103 8.49 16.32 -2.53
CA PRO A 103 9.53 16.13 -1.51
C PRO A 103 9.27 14.88 -0.65
N ARG A 104 8.01 14.45 -0.50
CA ARG A 104 7.68 13.24 0.26
C ARG A 104 7.99 11.96 -0.52
N ASN A 105 7.90 11.94 -1.83
CA ASN A 105 8.37 10.84 -2.65
C ASN A 105 9.90 10.66 -2.51
N ARG A 106 10.66 11.76 -2.58
CA ARG A 106 12.12 11.73 -2.38
C ARG A 106 12.48 11.30 -0.96
N ALA A 107 11.85 11.89 0.05
CA ALA A 107 12.07 11.50 1.44
C ALA A 107 11.76 10.02 1.69
N LEU A 108 10.64 9.50 1.17
CA LEU A 108 10.27 8.10 1.29
C LEU A 108 11.32 7.18 0.65
N PHE A 109 11.78 7.52 -0.56
CA PHE A 109 12.79 6.75 -1.27
C PHE A 109 14.11 6.67 -0.50
N ASP A 110 14.61 7.80 0.00
CA ASP A 110 15.88 7.87 0.71
C ASP A 110 15.79 7.22 2.10
N GLN A 111 14.68 7.44 2.81
CA GLN A 111 14.50 6.88 4.13
C GLN A 111 14.26 5.36 4.10
N ALA A 112 13.61 4.83 3.07
CA ALA A 112 13.47 3.38 2.91
C ALA A 112 14.83 2.69 2.73
N LYS A 113 15.75 3.27 1.94
CA LYS A 113 17.13 2.78 1.79
C LYS A 113 17.89 2.83 3.12
N SER A 114 17.85 3.97 3.78
CA SER A 114 18.53 4.20 5.06
C SER A 114 18.02 3.25 6.14
N TRP A 115 16.70 3.04 6.23
CA TRP A 115 16.10 2.06 7.11
C TRP A 115 16.61 0.65 6.84
N ALA A 116 16.63 0.24 5.58
CA ALA A 116 17.08 -1.12 5.24
C ALA A 116 18.54 -1.33 5.64
N GLU A 117 19.40 -0.34 5.42
CA GLU A 117 20.81 -0.42 5.80
C GLU A 117 21.03 -0.39 7.32
N SER A 118 20.15 0.21 8.10
CA SER A 118 20.26 0.28 9.57
C SER A 118 20.24 -1.10 10.23
N TRP A 119 19.45 -2.04 9.70
CA TRP A 119 19.36 -3.41 10.24
C TRP A 119 20.05 -4.47 9.38
N ALA A 120 20.02 -4.32 8.06
CA ALA A 120 20.65 -5.28 7.15
C ALA A 120 22.17 -5.12 7.09
N GLY A 121 22.67 -3.92 7.39
CA GLY A 121 24.06 -3.52 7.36
C GLY A 121 24.34 -2.53 6.24
N LYS A 122 25.34 -1.66 6.46
CA LYS A 122 25.74 -0.65 5.48
C LYS A 122 26.08 -1.29 4.14
N GLY A 123 25.52 -0.72 3.07
CA GLY A 123 25.69 -1.21 1.71
C GLY A 123 24.91 -2.49 1.38
N ALA A 124 24.02 -2.99 2.27
CA ALA A 124 23.20 -4.18 2.01
C ALA A 124 22.13 -3.97 0.93
N VAL A 125 21.70 -2.74 0.70
CA VAL A 125 20.79 -2.40 -0.40
C VAL A 125 21.61 -2.35 -1.69
N PHE A 126 21.19 -3.06 -2.73
CA PHE A 126 21.86 -3.02 -4.03
C PHE A 126 20.97 -2.52 -5.16
N GLY A 127 19.67 -2.32 -4.89
CA GLY A 127 18.72 -1.68 -5.79
C GLY A 127 17.53 -1.13 -5.05
N ALA A 128 16.99 -0.04 -5.54
CA ALA A 128 15.81 0.64 -5.01
C ALA A 128 15.04 1.33 -6.13
N ARG A 129 13.71 1.31 -6.07
CA ARG A 129 12.86 2.11 -6.96
C ARG A 129 11.58 2.55 -6.25
N LEU A 130 11.05 3.66 -6.69
CA LEU A 130 9.73 4.18 -6.40
C LEU A 130 9.06 4.46 -7.73
N ASP A 131 8.11 3.63 -8.12
CA ASP A 131 7.43 3.72 -9.40
C ASP A 131 6.33 4.80 -9.33
N LEU A 132 6.38 5.76 -10.24
CA LEU A 132 5.40 6.84 -10.36
C LEU A 132 4.53 6.69 -11.63
N ASP A 133 4.79 5.67 -12.43
CA ASP A 133 4.04 5.31 -13.62
C ASP A 133 2.91 4.29 -13.37
N GLU A 134 2.86 3.69 -12.18
CA GLU A 134 1.78 2.78 -11.79
C GLU A 134 0.62 3.52 -11.13
N ALA A 135 -0.58 2.91 -11.16
CA ALA A 135 -1.79 3.47 -10.54
C ALA A 135 -1.67 3.59 -9.01
N GLY A 136 -0.87 2.73 -8.38
CA GLY A 136 -0.50 2.85 -6.96
C GLY A 136 0.58 3.91 -6.73
N GLY A 137 0.88 4.20 -5.46
CA GLY A 137 1.96 5.13 -5.10
C GLY A 137 2.36 4.97 -3.63
N ALA A 138 3.36 5.76 -3.22
CA ALA A 138 3.94 5.72 -1.87
C ALA A 138 4.52 4.33 -1.49
N VAL A 139 5.13 3.66 -2.48
CA VAL A 139 5.75 2.34 -2.32
C VAL A 139 7.17 2.38 -2.84
N VAL A 140 8.14 2.06 -2.00
CA VAL A 140 9.53 1.87 -2.40
C VAL A 140 9.84 0.37 -2.43
N ASP A 141 10.30 -0.11 -3.57
CA ASP A 141 10.76 -1.48 -3.79
C ASP A 141 12.28 -1.53 -3.59
N LEU A 142 12.72 -2.30 -2.59
CA LEU A 142 14.13 -2.46 -2.23
C LEU A 142 14.63 -3.87 -2.52
N MET A 143 15.83 -3.96 -3.07
CA MET A 143 16.60 -5.19 -3.20
C MET A 143 17.69 -5.23 -2.13
N ILE A 144 17.55 -6.13 -1.15
CA ILE A 144 18.37 -6.17 0.07
C ILE A 144 19.11 -7.51 0.16
N SER A 145 20.44 -7.49 0.21
CA SER A 145 21.27 -8.69 0.37
C SER A 145 22.25 -8.51 1.55
N PRO A 146 21.80 -8.81 2.77
CA PRO A 146 22.62 -8.67 3.96
C PRO A 146 23.81 -9.63 3.95
N VAL A 147 24.98 -9.14 4.27
CA VAL A 147 26.20 -9.96 4.42
C VAL A 147 26.58 -10.08 5.90
N ARG A 148 26.93 -11.27 6.31
CA ARG A 148 27.43 -11.58 7.67
C ARG A 148 28.67 -12.45 7.60
N THR A 149 29.52 -12.32 8.60
CA THR A 149 30.69 -13.22 8.71
C THR A 149 30.26 -14.60 9.16
N SER A 150 30.73 -15.62 8.43
CA SER A 150 30.57 -17.04 8.79
C SER A 150 31.89 -17.76 8.58
N ARG A 151 32.45 -18.35 9.63
CA ARG A 151 33.78 -19.03 9.61
C ARG A 151 34.86 -18.13 9.01
N GLY A 152 34.89 -16.87 9.40
CA GLY A 152 35.87 -15.88 8.94
C GLY A 152 35.66 -15.33 7.50
N LYS A 153 34.59 -15.75 6.80
CA LYS A 153 34.30 -15.30 5.41
C LYS A 153 32.97 -14.53 5.33
N PRO A 154 32.90 -13.49 4.48
CA PRO A 154 31.64 -12.82 4.22
C PRO A 154 30.71 -13.71 3.41
N VAL A 155 29.47 -13.86 3.85
CA VAL A 155 28.41 -14.63 3.17
C VAL A 155 27.08 -13.92 3.21
N ILE A 156 26.29 -14.04 2.15
CA ILE A 156 24.91 -13.58 2.13
C ILE A 156 24.10 -14.32 3.18
N SER A 157 23.43 -13.58 4.05
CA SER A 157 22.75 -14.18 5.20
C SER A 157 21.49 -13.43 5.61
N THR A 158 20.49 -13.41 4.72
CA THR A 158 19.20 -12.77 4.96
C THR A 158 18.53 -13.27 6.25
N GLN A 159 18.53 -14.60 6.47
CA GLN A 159 17.89 -15.16 7.66
C GLN A 159 18.55 -14.70 8.97
N LYS A 160 19.89 -14.64 9.00
CA LYS A 160 20.60 -14.17 10.21
C LYS A 160 20.30 -12.71 10.51
N ALA A 161 20.27 -11.84 9.48
CA ALA A 161 19.93 -10.44 9.64
C ALA A 161 18.48 -10.25 10.17
N LEU A 162 17.54 -11.06 9.69
CA LEU A 162 16.15 -11.03 10.18
C LEU A 162 16.02 -11.50 11.64
N VAL A 163 16.79 -12.53 12.03
CA VAL A 163 16.84 -13.00 13.43
C VAL A 163 17.43 -11.94 14.35
N GLU A 164 18.49 -11.23 13.90
CA GLU A 164 19.08 -10.12 14.63
C GLU A 164 18.08 -8.97 14.80
N LEU A 165 17.37 -8.60 13.73
CA LEU A 165 16.30 -7.57 13.78
C LEU A 165 15.16 -7.97 14.74
N LYS A 166 14.74 -9.24 14.69
CA LYS A 166 13.74 -9.77 15.62
C LYS A 166 14.18 -9.63 17.07
N ALA A 167 15.43 -9.97 17.36
CA ALA A 167 15.98 -9.84 18.71
C ALA A 167 16.03 -8.38 19.17
N ALA A 168 16.41 -7.46 18.26
CA ALA A 168 16.48 -6.03 18.55
C ALA A 168 15.11 -5.38 18.81
N THR A 169 14.06 -5.83 18.10
CA THR A 169 12.70 -5.30 18.24
C THR A 169 11.86 -5.98 19.32
N GLY A 170 12.31 -7.14 19.85
CA GLY A 170 11.53 -7.93 20.79
C GLY A 170 10.27 -8.58 20.22
N GLU A 171 10.11 -8.58 18.90
CA GLU A 171 8.92 -9.11 18.23
C GLU A 171 8.92 -10.65 18.19
N ARG A 172 7.71 -11.23 18.08
CA ARG A 172 7.52 -12.69 18.10
C ARG A 172 8.08 -13.43 16.89
N ASN A 173 8.16 -12.76 15.74
CA ASN A 173 8.70 -13.31 14.50
C ASN A 173 9.32 -12.22 13.62
N GLU A 174 10.10 -12.65 12.63
CA GLU A 174 10.89 -11.79 11.76
C GLU A 174 10.04 -10.81 10.92
N TYR A 175 8.88 -11.25 10.45
CA TYR A 175 7.98 -10.40 9.67
C TYR A 175 7.32 -9.31 10.53
N SER A 176 6.97 -9.65 11.77
CA SER A 176 6.48 -8.67 12.73
C SER A 176 7.56 -7.64 13.07
N ALA A 177 8.82 -8.09 13.20
CA ALA A 177 9.98 -7.23 13.43
C ALA A 177 10.18 -6.22 12.29
N LEU A 178 10.09 -6.66 11.04
CA LEU A 178 10.15 -5.78 9.88
C LEU A 178 9.04 -4.73 9.90
N GLN A 179 7.80 -5.14 10.20
CA GLN A 179 6.65 -4.22 10.28
C GLN A 179 6.83 -3.14 11.36
N THR A 180 7.27 -3.55 12.55
CA THR A 180 7.52 -2.62 13.67
C THR A 180 8.67 -1.70 13.34
N SER A 181 9.80 -2.25 12.91
CA SER A 181 11.00 -1.48 12.59
C SER A 181 10.77 -0.43 11.49
N TRP A 182 10.04 -0.80 10.41
CA TRP A 182 9.69 0.16 9.37
C TRP A 182 8.76 1.26 9.87
N ALA A 183 7.76 0.91 10.66
CA ALA A 183 6.82 1.88 11.19
C ALA A 183 7.49 2.85 12.18
N ASP A 184 8.36 2.35 13.05
CA ASP A 184 9.09 3.19 14.02
C ASP A 184 10.07 4.12 13.30
N TRP A 185 10.81 3.62 12.31
CA TRP A 185 11.66 4.43 11.45
C TRP A 185 10.87 5.52 10.72
N SER A 186 9.74 5.15 10.13
CA SER A 186 8.88 6.09 9.40
C SER A 186 8.34 7.19 10.32
N ARG A 187 7.97 6.84 11.56
CA ARG A 187 7.51 7.81 12.56
C ARG A 187 8.61 8.78 12.96
N GLU A 188 9.83 8.31 13.10
CA GLU A 188 10.98 9.10 13.52
C GLU A 188 11.51 10.00 12.39
N HIS A 189 11.57 9.50 11.14
CA HIS A 189 12.32 10.14 10.05
C HIS A 189 11.45 10.72 8.93
N LEU A 190 10.16 10.33 8.85
CA LEU A 190 9.24 10.87 7.84
C LEU A 190 8.17 11.76 8.46
N ASP A 191 7.35 11.22 9.38
CA ASP A 191 6.26 11.98 9.99
C ASP A 191 5.80 11.29 11.30
N SER A 192 5.76 12.05 12.39
CA SER A 192 5.34 11.56 13.72
C SER A 192 3.91 11.00 13.77
N GLN A 193 3.07 11.33 12.78
CA GLN A 193 1.72 10.82 12.65
C GLN A 193 1.65 9.45 11.93
N ILE A 194 2.78 8.91 11.49
CA ILE A 194 2.82 7.58 10.88
C ILE A 194 2.84 6.50 11.97
N GLU A 195 1.96 5.54 11.81
CA GLU A 195 1.83 4.40 12.70
C GLU A 195 1.96 3.08 11.94
N ARG A 196 2.26 2.03 12.69
CA ARG A 196 2.22 0.67 12.16
C ARG A 196 0.82 0.33 11.66
N GLY A 197 0.73 -0.28 10.48
CA GLY A 197 -0.51 -0.84 9.95
C GLY A 197 -1.11 -1.90 10.88
N THR A 198 -2.44 -1.99 10.92
CA THR A 198 -3.15 -2.94 11.78
C THR A 198 -2.88 -4.38 11.33
N ARG A 199 -2.66 -5.29 12.27
CA ARG A 199 -2.36 -6.70 11.97
C ARG A 199 -3.55 -7.35 11.26
N ARG A 200 -3.27 -8.18 10.23
CA ARG A 200 -4.29 -8.94 9.48
C ARG A 200 -5.22 -9.75 10.39
N THR A 201 -4.68 -10.34 11.47
CA THR A 201 -5.47 -11.10 12.44
C THR A 201 -6.53 -10.28 13.18
N ILE A 202 -6.38 -8.96 13.17
CA ILE A 202 -7.35 -8.04 13.77
C ILE A 202 -8.36 -7.56 12.72
N THR A 203 -7.87 -7.26 11.50
CA THR A 203 -8.71 -6.71 10.42
C THR A 203 -9.46 -7.77 9.63
N ASP A 204 -9.04 -9.03 9.71
CA ASP A 204 -9.55 -10.17 8.91
C ASP A 204 -9.53 -9.92 7.38
N ARG A 205 -8.70 -8.98 6.93
CA ARG A 205 -8.61 -8.59 5.51
C ARG A 205 -7.88 -9.65 4.71
N GLN A 206 -8.44 -10.01 3.57
CA GLN A 206 -7.74 -10.80 2.57
C GLN A 206 -6.91 -9.87 1.67
N HIS A 207 -5.66 -10.29 1.37
CA HIS A 207 -4.88 -9.62 0.35
C HIS A 207 -5.39 -10.07 -1.03
N LEU A 208 -6.05 -9.17 -1.70
CA LEU A 208 -6.38 -9.34 -3.12
C LEU A 208 -5.15 -8.96 -3.95
N THR A 209 -4.98 -9.60 -5.11
CA THR A 209 -4.02 -9.10 -6.10
C THR A 209 -4.49 -7.74 -6.62
N PRO A 210 -3.61 -6.86 -7.13
CA PRO A 210 -4.03 -5.58 -7.69
C PRO A 210 -5.13 -5.72 -8.75
N GLU A 211 -5.06 -6.77 -9.58
CA GLU A 211 -6.04 -7.07 -10.63
C GLU A 211 -7.40 -7.45 -10.02
N THR A 212 -7.40 -8.35 -9.01
CA THR A 212 -8.63 -8.75 -8.31
C THR A 212 -9.21 -7.59 -7.53
N TYR A 213 -8.36 -6.76 -6.90
CA TYR A 213 -8.80 -5.55 -6.20
C TYR A 213 -9.46 -4.55 -7.17
N GLY A 214 -8.87 -4.33 -8.35
CA GLY A 214 -9.45 -3.49 -9.41
C GLY A 214 -10.84 -3.98 -9.80
N LEU A 215 -11.00 -5.26 -10.12
CA LEU A 215 -12.29 -5.84 -10.49
C LEU A 215 -13.35 -5.70 -9.38
N VAL A 216 -12.97 -5.93 -8.12
CA VAL A 216 -13.89 -5.77 -6.98
C VAL A 216 -14.28 -4.31 -6.79
N LYS A 217 -13.31 -3.39 -6.92
CA LYS A 217 -13.55 -1.94 -6.84
C LYS A 217 -14.49 -1.46 -7.94
N ASP A 218 -14.24 -1.86 -9.19
CA ASP A 218 -15.06 -1.45 -10.35
C ASP A 218 -16.49 -1.99 -10.24
N LYS A 219 -16.63 -3.24 -9.79
CA LYS A 219 -17.94 -3.83 -9.54
C LYS A 219 -18.70 -3.09 -8.44
N ALA A 220 -18.05 -2.83 -7.31
CA ALA A 220 -18.66 -2.11 -6.20
C ALA A 220 -19.06 -0.68 -6.59
N ARG A 221 -18.22 0.01 -7.38
CA ARG A 221 -18.51 1.34 -7.91
C ARG A 221 -19.72 1.32 -8.86
N ALA A 222 -19.80 0.33 -9.74
CA ALA A 222 -20.93 0.18 -10.66
C ALA A 222 -22.23 -0.08 -9.89
N GLU A 223 -22.20 -0.94 -8.88
CA GLU A 223 -23.35 -1.24 -8.02
C GLU A 223 -23.81 0.01 -7.24
N ALA A 224 -22.88 0.76 -6.66
CA ALA A 224 -23.19 2.00 -5.93
C ALA A 224 -23.81 3.09 -6.85
N LEU A 225 -23.29 3.23 -8.08
CA LEU A 225 -23.86 4.14 -9.06
C LEU A 225 -25.30 3.73 -9.46
N GLN A 226 -25.50 2.43 -9.70
CA GLN A 226 -26.83 1.91 -10.04
C GLN A 226 -27.84 2.13 -8.91
N GLU A 227 -27.43 1.91 -7.65
CA GLU A 227 -28.31 2.15 -6.49
C GLU A 227 -28.61 3.63 -6.31
N ARG A 228 -27.65 4.52 -6.51
CA ARG A 228 -27.86 5.97 -6.50
C ARG A 228 -28.88 6.41 -7.55
N ASP A 229 -28.75 5.89 -8.77
CA ASP A 229 -29.67 6.24 -9.87
C ASP A 229 -31.09 5.75 -9.58
N GLN A 230 -31.24 4.54 -9.06
CA GLN A 230 -32.54 4.00 -8.61
C GLN A 230 -33.17 4.86 -7.48
N ALA A 231 -32.37 5.25 -6.48
CA ALA A 231 -32.83 6.11 -5.40
C ALA A 231 -33.28 7.49 -5.94
N SER A 232 -32.54 8.05 -6.90
CA SER A 232 -32.85 9.32 -7.55
C SER A 232 -34.15 9.24 -8.36
N GLU A 233 -34.46 8.10 -8.99
CA GLU A 233 -35.73 7.87 -9.69
C GLU A 233 -36.91 7.80 -8.71
N VAL A 234 -36.74 7.07 -7.60
CA VAL A 234 -37.78 6.99 -6.55
C VAL A 234 -38.07 8.36 -5.97
N VAL A 235 -37.03 9.15 -5.68
CA VAL A 235 -37.19 10.51 -5.15
C VAL A 235 -37.88 11.41 -6.16
N ARG A 236 -37.56 11.34 -7.45
CA ARG A 236 -38.25 12.10 -8.51
C ARG A 236 -39.74 11.72 -8.62
N ALA A 237 -40.05 10.43 -8.52
CA ALA A 237 -41.42 9.94 -8.52
C ALA A 237 -42.21 10.45 -7.29
N LEU A 238 -41.59 10.41 -6.10
CA LEU A 238 -42.21 10.99 -4.89
C LEU A 238 -42.42 12.48 -4.99
N HIS A 239 -41.48 13.22 -5.59
CA HIS A 239 -41.62 14.64 -5.85
C HIS A 239 -42.84 14.95 -6.75
N SER A 240 -42.97 14.22 -7.86
CA SER A 240 -44.11 14.37 -8.78
C SER A 240 -45.44 14.09 -8.08
N ALA A 241 -45.46 13.21 -7.10
CA ALA A 241 -46.66 12.83 -6.36
C ALA A 241 -46.99 13.76 -5.17
N SER A 242 -45.99 14.39 -4.55
CA SER A 242 -46.14 15.08 -3.25
C SER A 242 -46.04 16.61 -3.28
N GLY A 243 -45.50 17.20 -4.36
CA GLY A 243 -45.23 18.65 -4.41
C GLY A 243 -44.19 19.14 -3.40
N MET A 244 -43.28 18.28 -2.97
CA MET A 244 -42.22 18.63 -2.01
C MET A 244 -41.20 19.62 -2.58
N ALA A 245 -40.62 20.44 -1.70
CA ALA A 245 -39.53 21.34 -2.06
C ALA A 245 -38.27 20.58 -2.47
N PRO A 246 -37.46 21.12 -3.40
CA PRO A 246 -36.25 20.43 -3.88
C PRO A 246 -35.26 20.03 -2.78
N GLU A 247 -35.09 20.85 -1.76
CA GLU A 247 -34.18 20.62 -0.64
C GLU A 247 -34.60 19.37 0.18
N ALA A 248 -35.90 19.21 0.42
CA ALA A 248 -36.46 18.06 1.12
C ALA A 248 -36.30 16.75 0.33
N ILE A 249 -36.18 16.85 -1.00
CA ILE A 249 -35.93 15.71 -1.88
C ILE A 249 -34.51 15.21 -1.75
N ASP A 250 -33.56 16.15 -1.71
CA ASP A 250 -32.16 15.80 -1.55
C ASP A 250 -31.89 15.14 -0.19
N GLU A 251 -32.47 15.67 0.90
CA GLU A 251 -32.41 15.04 2.21
C GLU A 251 -33.04 13.62 2.21
N LEU A 252 -34.19 13.45 1.59
CA LEU A 252 -34.83 12.14 1.51
C LEU A 252 -34.02 11.14 0.68
N ARG A 253 -33.41 11.57 -0.41
CA ARG A 253 -32.49 10.74 -1.22
C ARG A 253 -31.34 10.25 -0.36
N ASP A 254 -30.69 11.14 0.36
CA ASP A 254 -29.51 10.81 1.17
C ASP A 254 -29.87 9.85 2.31
N LEU A 255 -31.03 10.04 2.95
CA LEU A 255 -31.56 9.11 3.95
C LEU A 255 -31.88 7.72 3.39
N LEU A 256 -32.45 7.64 2.18
CA LEU A 256 -32.76 6.36 1.53
C LEU A 256 -31.48 5.61 1.15
N LEU A 257 -30.46 6.32 0.69
CA LEU A 257 -29.17 5.72 0.38
C LEU A 257 -28.50 5.20 1.65
N LEU A 258 -28.46 5.98 2.72
CA LEU A 258 -27.93 5.58 4.01
C LEU A 258 -28.66 4.36 4.57
N GLN A 259 -29.99 4.33 4.51
CA GLN A 259 -30.79 3.18 4.98
C GLN A 259 -30.47 1.90 4.19
N ARG A 260 -30.30 1.99 2.87
CA ARG A 260 -29.92 0.84 2.03
C ARG A 260 -28.56 0.30 2.40
N GLU A 261 -27.60 1.18 2.64
CA GLU A 261 -26.25 0.81 3.06
C GLU A 261 -26.25 0.08 4.41
N ILE A 262 -26.99 0.61 5.38
CA ILE A 262 -27.18 -0.03 6.68
C ILE A 262 -27.78 -1.44 6.50
N GLN A 263 -28.77 -1.59 5.62
CA GLN A 263 -29.40 -2.89 5.36
C GLN A 263 -28.45 -3.87 4.65
N ALA A 264 -27.67 -3.40 3.68
CA ALA A 264 -26.67 -4.20 2.98
C ALA A 264 -25.59 -4.68 3.95
N HIS A 265 -25.13 -3.80 4.84
CA HIS A 265 -24.17 -4.16 5.89
C HIS A 265 -24.76 -5.20 6.88
N LYS A 266 -26.02 -5.05 7.27
CA LYS A 266 -26.73 -6.04 8.13
C LYS A 266 -26.88 -7.42 7.47
N ARG A 267 -27.03 -7.47 6.12
CA ARG A 267 -27.17 -8.74 5.37
C ARG A 267 -25.85 -9.48 5.22
N ASP A 268 -24.77 -8.78 4.95
CA ASP A 268 -23.44 -9.39 4.81
C ASP A 268 -22.31 -8.47 5.33
N PRO A 269 -22.12 -8.42 6.66
CA PRO A 269 -21.14 -7.54 7.28
C PRO A 269 -19.68 -7.84 6.90
N LYS A 270 -19.42 -9.02 6.28
CA LYS A 270 -18.07 -9.45 5.89
C LYS A 270 -17.72 -9.11 4.45
N GLN A 271 -18.70 -8.97 3.59
CA GLN A 271 -18.53 -8.72 2.17
C GLN A 271 -18.73 -7.26 1.78
N TYR A 272 -19.47 -6.51 2.60
CA TYR A 272 -19.81 -5.15 2.31
C TYR A 272 -19.09 -4.17 3.24
N GLU A 273 -18.19 -3.38 2.69
CA GLU A 273 -17.51 -2.28 3.37
C GLU A 273 -17.75 -0.98 2.57
N PRO A 274 -18.84 -0.24 2.86
CA PRO A 274 -19.18 0.96 2.13
C PRO A 274 -18.17 2.09 2.37
N PRO A 275 -17.97 2.99 1.38
CA PRO A 275 -17.24 4.22 1.58
C PRO A 275 -18.03 5.13 2.53
N MET A 276 -17.45 5.43 3.68
CA MET A 276 -18.10 6.27 4.69
C MET A 276 -17.24 7.48 5.03
N THR A 277 -17.86 8.65 5.02
CA THR A 277 -17.29 9.89 5.56
C THR A 277 -17.89 10.18 6.94
N GLU A 278 -17.04 10.59 7.88
CA GLU A 278 -17.50 11.14 9.14
C GLU A 278 -17.97 12.58 8.95
N TYR A 279 -19.17 12.87 9.39
CA TYR A 279 -19.59 14.27 9.56
C TYR A 279 -20.28 14.45 10.92
N ARG A 280 -20.17 15.64 11.46
CA ARG A 280 -20.73 15.98 12.77
C ARG A 280 -22.00 16.78 12.59
N MET A 281 -23.08 16.33 13.17
CA MET A 281 -24.30 17.09 13.34
C MET A 281 -24.58 17.25 14.84
N GLU A 282 -24.68 18.48 15.33
CA GLU A 282 -25.06 18.82 16.71
C GLU A 282 -24.31 18.03 17.81
N GLY A 283 -23.00 17.87 17.66
CA GLY A 283 -22.16 17.19 18.67
C GLY A 283 -22.22 15.67 18.62
N ARG A 284 -22.94 15.04 17.69
CA ARG A 284 -22.93 13.60 17.43
C ARG A 284 -22.15 13.32 16.16
N THR A 285 -21.36 12.25 16.16
CA THR A 285 -20.66 11.78 14.98
C THR A 285 -21.57 10.82 14.24
N ASN A 286 -22.04 11.23 13.07
CA ASN A 286 -22.73 10.34 12.14
C ASN A 286 -21.76 9.92 11.05
N VAL A 287 -21.94 8.73 10.53
CA VAL A 287 -21.16 8.19 9.42
C VAL A 287 -22.03 8.24 8.18
N ALA A 288 -21.62 9.04 7.19
CA ALA A 288 -22.30 9.13 5.90
C ALA A 288 -21.43 8.50 4.80
N LEU A 289 -22.08 8.05 3.74
CA LEU A 289 -21.41 7.58 2.55
C LEU A 289 -20.90 8.76 1.73
N ASP A 290 -19.69 8.64 1.24
CA ASP A 290 -19.23 9.49 0.16
C ASP A 290 -19.80 8.98 -1.16
N LEU A 291 -20.79 9.70 -1.66
CA LEU A 291 -21.53 9.37 -2.89
C LEU A 291 -20.94 10.07 -4.12
N SER A 292 -19.80 10.73 -3.99
CA SER A 292 -19.17 11.36 -5.15
C SER A 292 -18.72 10.29 -6.15
N PRO A 293 -18.89 10.52 -7.47
CA PRO A 293 -18.46 9.57 -8.50
C PRO A 293 -16.95 9.29 -8.47
N ASP A 294 -16.17 10.21 -7.92
CA ASP A 294 -14.72 10.15 -7.85
C ASP A 294 -14.19 9.60 -6.52
N SER A 295 -15.09 9.35 -5.54
CA SER A 295 -14.69 8.78 -4.26
C SER A 295 -14.27 7.32 -4.44
N ASP A 296 -13.22 6.92 -3.73
CA ASP A 296 -12.87 5.50 -3.63
C ASP A 296 -14.00 4.77 -2.89
N PRO A 297 -14.71 3.81 -3.51
CA PRO A 297 -15.81 3.11 -2.86
C PRO A 297 -15.40 2.25 -1.68
N TRP A 298 -14.08 2.11 -1.43
CA TRP A 298 -13.53 1.31 -0.35
C TRP A 298 -12.54 2.11 0.54
N PRO A 299 -13.02 3.13 1.30
CA PRO A 299 -12.17 3.68 2.33
C PRO A 299 -11.81 2.59 3.34
N TYR A 300 -10.65 2.68 3.92
CA TYR A 300 -10.17 1.78 4.96
C TYR A 300 -11.07 1.84 6.19
N ILE A 301 -12.11 1.00 6.23
CA ILE A 301 -12.98 0.88 7.40
C ILE A 301 -12.31 -0.06 8.38
N ASP A 302 -11.89 0.49 9.50
CA ASP A 302 -11.49 -0.27 10.69
C ASP A 302 -12.74 -0.87 11.35
N ARG A 303 -12.59 -2.01 12.06
CA ARG A 303 -13.67 -2.63 12.87
C ARG A 303 -14.32 -1.65 13.85
N THR A 304 -13.56 -0.70 14.37
CA THR A 304 -14.06 0.37 15.24
C THR A 304 -15.12 1.25 14.57
N ARG A 305 -15.13 1.34 13.24
CA ARG A 305 -16.17 2.09 12.50
C ARG A 305 -17.45 1.27 12.28
N ARG A 306 -17.39 -0.05 12.37
CA ARG A 306 -18.60 -0.90 12.33
C ARG A 306 -19.51 -0.67 13.53
N ASP A 307 -18.95 -0.27 14.67
CA ASP A 307 -19.73 0.02 15.87
C ASP A 307 -20.40 1.41 15.78
N ALA A 308 -19.86 2.35 15.00
CA ALA A 308 -20.48 3.65 14.77
C ALA A 308 -21.79 3.54 13.95
N VAL A 309 -21.89 2.56 13.04
CA VAL A 309 -23.11 2.28 12.26
C VAL A 309 -24.24 1.71 13.13
N ARG A 310 -23.90 1.09 14.28
CA ARG A 310 -24.90 0.55 15.23
C ARG A 310 -25.55 1.62 16.11
N VAL A 311 -25.01 2.82 16.15
CA VAL A 311 -25.52 3.90 17.01
C VAL A 311 -26.65 4.71 16.34
N VAL A 312 -26.98 4.41 15.09
CA VAL A 312 -28.04 5.06 14.33
C VAL A 312 -29.38 4.29 14.43
N GLU A 313 -29.47 3.31 15.33
CA GLU A 313 -30.73 2.69 15.76
C GLU A 313 -31.27 3.52 16.97
#